data_70d792b9bf931f3bcce857a31bf631b6
#
_entry.id   70d792b9bf931f3bcce857a31bf631b6
#
_cell.length_a   1.000
_cell.length_b   1.000
_cell.length_c   1.000
_cell.angle_alpha   90.00
_cell.angle_beta   90.00
_cell.angle_gamma   90.00
#
_symmetry.space_group_name_H-M   'P 1'
#
loop_
_entity.id
_entity.type
_entity.pdbx_description
1 polymer ?
#
loop_
_entity_poly.entity_id
_entity_poly.type
_entity_poly.pdbx_seq_one_letter_code
_entity_poly.pdbx_strand_id
1 'polypeptide(L)'
;MREVLAQAAFQLFLERGFERTTVDDIVARAGVGRRSFFRYFPSKEDAVFPDHERCLAEMTEFLAVVDGGDPVGAVCDAARIVLRMYAANPEFSVQRYRLTREVPGLRTYELSVVRRYEQTLAGHLRGRFGEGGDGELRAEVIAASVVAAHNNGLRLWLRSGGEGDPEVAVDHALALVREVWGRSVAEAGAPSPEGGEGGEGASGVLAAGPAASPPAAPSSAGPLPASTASSGSAPAPPASLFPVSGDGEVIVMVARKGTPMWRVVQQIEAAVGEN
;
A
#
# COMPACT_ATOMS: atom_id res chain seq x y z
N MET A 1 11.88 27.58 9.75
CA MET A 1 10.56 28.20 9.39
C MET A 1 9.48 27.14 9.14
N ARG A 2 9.76 26.06 8.37
CA ARG A 2 8.81 24.96 8.17
C ARG A 2 8.36 24.34 9.52
N GLU A 3 9.32 24.05 10.41
CA GLU A 3 9.04 23.52 11.74
C GLU A 3 8.21 24.45 12.62
N VAL A 4 8.49 25.76 12.59
CA VAL A 4 7.72 26.75 13.37
C VAL A 4 6.25 26.76 12.94
N LEU A 5 5.99 26.71 11.64
CA LEU A 5 4.64 26.64 11.10
C LEU A 5 3.96 25.30 11.44
N ALA A 6 4.66 24.17 11.31
CA ALA A 6 4.15 22.85 11.68
C ALA A 6 3.79 22.78 13.17
N GLN A 7 4.67 23.29 14.04
CA GLN A 7 4.44 23.34 15.48
C GLN A 7 3.24 24.23 15.85
N ALA A 8 3.15 25.44 15.24
CA ALA A 8 2.01 26.33 15.45
C ALA A 8 0.68 25.71 14.99
N ALA A 9 0.69 25.05 13.82
CA ALA A 9 -0.47 24.31 13.31
C ALA A 9 -0.90 23.21 14.28
N PHE A 10 0.06 22.40 14.71
CA PHE A 10 -0.21 21.27 15.56
C PHE A 10 -0.76 21.66 16.93
N GLN A 11 -0.21 22.70 17.56
CA GLN A 11 -0.75 23.25 18.80
C GLN A 11 -2.19 23.71 18.64
N LEU A 12 -2.50 24.40 17.54
CA LEU A 12 -3.87 24.84 17.26
C LEU A 12 -4.83 23.67 17.01
N PHE A 13 -4.36 22.61 16.34
CA PHE A 13 -5.17 21.41 16.14
C PHE A 13 -5.52 20.72 17.45
N LEU A 14 -4.59 20.68 18.41
CA LEU A 14 -4.85 20.15 19.75
C LEU A 14 -5.76 21.06 20.59
N GLU A 15 -5.58 22.37 20.50
CA GLU A 15 -6.37 23.36 21.29
C GLU A 15 -7.81 23.50 20.81
N ARG A 16 -8.03 23.53 19.50
CA ARG A 16 -9.30 23.93 18.89
C ARG A 16 -9.92 22.84 18.00
N GLY A 17 -9.18 21.77 17.73
CA GLY A 17 -9.51 20.74 16.75
C GLY A 17 -9.09 21.12 15.32
N PHE A 18 -8.89 20.10 14.50
CA PHE A 18 -8.39 20.23 13.12
C PHE A 18 -9.34 21.08 12.25
N GLU A 19 -10.64 20.76 12.28
CA GLU A 19 -11.64 21.41 11.41
C GLU A 19 -11.80 22.90 11.70
N ARG A 20 -11.70 23.31 12.96
CA ARG A 20 -11.88 24.71 13.40
C ARG A 20 -10.62 25.56 13.25
N THR A 21 -9.50 24.96 12.88
CA THR A 21 -8.23 25.67 12.68
C THR A 21 -8.07 26.05 11.21
N THR A 22 -7.84 27.33 10.93
CA THR A 22 -7.58 27.84 9.59
C THR A 22 -6.09 28.10 9.36
N VAL A 23 -5.69 28.23 8.07
CA VAL A 23 -4.32 28.65 7.73
C VAL A 23 -4.02 30.04 8.30
N ASP A 24 -5.01 30.92 8.38
CA ASP A 24 -4.84 32.27 8.92
C ASP A 24 -4.55 32.23 10.42
N ASP A 25 -5.17 31.34 11.18
CA ASP A 25 -4.84 31.11 12.59
C ASP A 25 -3.39 30.63 12.76
N ILE A 26 -2.97 29.69 11.90
CA ILE A 26 -1.62 29.11 11.95
C ILE A 26 -0.56 30.17 11.69
N VAL A 27 -0.73 30.98 10.64
CA VAL A 27 0.27 32.03 10.31
C VAL A 27 0.27 33.15 11.31
N ALA A 28 -0.87 33.51 11.89
CA ALA A 28 -0.97 34.47 13.00
C ALA A 28 -0.21 33.95 14.24
N ARG A 29 -0.39 32.69 14.62
CA ARG A 29 0.34 32.05 15.72
C ARG A 29 1.84 32.01 15.48
N ALA A 30 2.26 31.73 14.24
CA ALA A 30 3.67 31.65 13.84
C ALA A 30 4.33 33.00 13.58
N GLY A 31 3.57 34.11 13.59
CA GLY A 31 4.07 35.46 13.33
C GLY A 31 4.54 35.68 11.89
N VAL A 32 3.92 35.01 10.91
CA VAL A 32 4.31 35.08 9.50
C VAL A 32 3.12 35.35 8.59
N GLY A 33 3.38 35.65 7.31
CA GLY A 33 2.32 35.84 6.34
C GLY A 33 1.86 34.54 5.69
N ARG A 34 0.62 34.51 5.17
CA ARG A 34 -0.01 33.37 4.48
C ARG A 34 0.83 32.81 3.33
N ARG A 35 1.56 33.68 2.58
CA ARG A 35 2.48 33.26 1.52
C ARG A 35 3.62 32.37 2.06
N SER A 36 4.07 32.62 3.29
CA SER A 36 5.10 31.80 3.93
C SER A 36 4.60 30.40 4.24
N PHE A 37 3.33 30.24 4.62
CA PHE A 37 2.72 28.92 4.82
C PHE A 37 2.71 28.11 3.52
N PHE A 38 2.11 28.65 2.46
CA PHE A 38 1.97 27.95 1.18
C PHE A 38 3.28 27.71 0.43
N ARG A 39 4.37 28.31 0.85
CA ARG A 39 5.71 27.95 0.36
C ARG A 39 6.20 26.60 0.89
N TYR A 40 5.73 26.18 2.07
CA TYR A 40 6.15 24.95 2.73
C TYR A 40 5.09 23.86 2.74
N PHE A 41 3.83 24.25 2.71
CA PHE A 41 2.70 23.35 2.84
C PHE A 41 1.64 23.67 1.79
N PRO A 42 1.36 22.76 0.86
CA PRO A 42 0.29 22.92 -0.13
C PRO A 42 -1.08 23.08 0.51
N SER A 43 -1.32 22.38 1.64
CA SER A 43 -2.59 22.39 2.37
C SER A 43 -2.38 22.41 3.88
N LYS A 44 -3.47 22.55 4.64
CA LYS A 44 -3.48 22.48 6.10
C LYS A 44 -3.11 21.07 6.59
N GLU A 45 -3.50 20.07 5.85
CA GLU A 45 -3.23 18.65 6.09
C GLU A 45 -1.72 18.39 6.05
N ASP A 46 -1.00 18.97 5.10
CA ASP A 46 0.45 18.80 4.97
C ASP A 46 1.23 19.29 6.20
N ALA A 47 0.67 20.26 6.95
CA ALA A 47 1.30 20.74 8.17
C ALA A 47 1.23 19.75 9.35
N VAL A 48 0.36 18.74 9.27
CA VAL A 48 0.24 17.66 10.28
C VAL A 48 1.35 16.62 10.07
N PHE A 49 1.71 16.37 8.83
CA PHE A 49 2.59 15.27 8.48
C PHE A 49 4.06 15.68 8.41
N PRO A 50 4.99 14.74 8.61
CA PRO A 50 6.40 14.99 8.40
C PRO A 50 6.69 15.23 6.92
N ASP A 51 7.95 15.52 6.61
CA ASP A 51 8.37 15.77 5.22
C ASP A 51 8.48 14.48 4.42
N HIS A 52 7.33 13.94 4.00
CA HIS A 52 7.27 12.73 3.20
C HIS A 52 7.92 12.90 1.82
N GLU A 53 7.90 14.11 1.23
CA GLU A 53 8.57 14.37 -0.04
C GLU A 53 10.08 14.14 0.09
N ARG A 54 10.68 14.71 1.13
CA ARG A 54 12.09 14.52 1.44
C ARG A 54 12.39 13.06 1.74
N CYS A 55 11.57 12.40 2.53
CA CYS A 55 11.76 11.00 2.88
C CYS A 55 11.68 10.07 1.65
N LEU A 56 10.76 10.33 0.71
CA LEU A 56 10.67 9.61 -0.57
C LEU A 56 11.90 9.85 -1.44
N ALA A 57 12.43 11.07 -1.49
CA ALA A 57 13.66 11.37 -2.19
C ALA A 57 14.85 10.59 -1.60
N GLU A 58 15.04 10.63 -0.28
CA GLU A 58 16.07 9.88 0.43
C GLU A 58 15.96 8.36 0.18
N MET A 59 14.74 7.82 0.20
CA MET A 59 14.48 6.41 -0.12
C MET A 59 14.86 6.08 -1.57
N THR A 60 14.51 6.93 -2.52
CA THR A 60 14.83 6.74 -3.94
C THR A 60 16.34 6.78 -4.17
N GLU A 61 17.04 7.74 -3.57
CA GLU A 61 18.50 7.84 -3.63
C GLU A 61 19.19 6.61 -3.01
N PHE A 62 18.72 6.15 -1.85
CA PHE A 62 19.21 4.94 -1.21
C PHE A 62 19.07 3.71 -2.15
N LEU A 63 17.87 3.52 -2.71
CA LEU A 63 17.58 2.40 -3.60
C LEU A 63 18.34 2.45 -4.95
N ALA A 64 18.75 3.63 -5.38
CA ALA A 64 19.53 3.80 -6.61
C ALA A 64 21.00 3.35 -6.47
N VAL A 65 21.55 3.40 -5.23
CA VAL A 65 22.96 3.09 -4.98
C VAL A 65 23.17 1.74 -4.29
N VAL A 66 22.11 1.13 -3.74
CA VAL A 66 22.23 -0.15 -3.05
C VAL A 66 22.55 -1.27 -4.05
N ASP A 67 23.57 -2.05 -3.76
CA ASP A 67 24.00 -3.13 -4.62
C ASP A 67 23.05 -4.33 -4.58
N GLY A 68 22.84 -4.94 -5.75
CA GLY A 68 21.66 -5.75 -6.08
C GLY A 68 21.63 -7.19 -5.59
N GLY A 69 22.48 -7.58 -4.63
CA GLY A 69 22.54 -8.97 -4.17
C GLY A 69 21.30 -9.46 -3.41
N ASP A 70 20.62 -8.57 -2.67
CA ASP A 70 19.40 -8.87 -1.89
C ASP A 70 18.35 -7.78 -2.11
N PRO A 71 17.51 -7.88 -3.13
CA PRO A 71 16.50 -6.86 -3.43
C PRO A 71 15.42 -6.76 -2.33
N VAL A 72 15.09 -7.86 -1.64
CA VAL A 72 14.12 -7.83 -0.53
C VAL A 72 14.73 -7.15 0.70
N GLY A 73 15.98 -7.43 1.00
CA GLY A 73 16.73 -6.72 2.04
C GLY A 73 16.81 -5.22 1.76
N ALA A 74 17.13 -4.84 0.54
CA ALA A 74 17.23 -3.44 0.12
C ALA A 74 15.93 -2.65 0.37
N VAL A 75 14.76 -3.18 0.00
CA VAL A 75 13.48 -2.50 0.25
C VAL A 75 13.08 -2.51 1.73
N CYS A 76 13.47 -3.52 2.50
CA CYS A 76 13.32 -3.51 3.96
C CYS A 76 14.18 -2.43 4.62
N ASP A 77 15.43 -2.25 4.18
CA ASP A 77 16.32 -1.22 4.69
C ASP A 77 15.85 0.20 4.28
N ALA A 78 15.32 0.34 3.07
CA ALA A 78 14.70 1.58 2.62
C ALA A 78 13.48 1.97 3.49
N ALA A 79 12.67 1.01 3.93
CA ALA A 79 11.55 1.27 4.82
C ALA A 79 11.99 1.84 6.19
N ARG A 80 13.19 1.52 6.67
CA ARG A 80 13.75 2.10 7.92
C ARG A 80 13.99 3.61 7.82
N ILE A 81 14.16 4.16 6.61
CA ILE A 81 14.27 5.62 6.42
C ILE A 81 13.00 6.31 6.92
N VAL A 82 11.82 5.72 6.61
CA VAL A 82 10.53 6.22 7.10
C VAL A 82 10.46 6.13 8.63
N LEU A 83 10.89 5.02 9.21
CA LEU A 83 10.93 4.87 10.67
C LEU A 83 11.75 5.96 11.34
N ARG A 84 12.98 6.22 10.85
CA ARG A 84 13.86 7.26 11.39
C ARG A 84 13.22 8.65 11.34
N MET A 85 12.48 8.95 10.28
CA MET A 85 11.74 10.21 10.18
C MET A 85 10.69 10.36 11.29
N TYR A 86 9.97 9.29 11.63
CA TYR A 86 9.01 9.28 12.74
C TYR A 86 9.69 9.30 14.11
N ALA A 87 10.77 8.56 14.26
CA ALA A 87 11.54 8.45 15.51
C ALA A 87 12.29 9.73 15.87
N ALA A 88 12.58 10.60 14.91
CA ALA A 88 13.25 11.88 15.14
C ALA A 88 12.52 12.80 16.12
N ASN A 89 11.18 12.67 16.24
CA ASN A 89 10.38 13.39 17.22
C ASN A 89 9.22 12.48 17.71
N PRO A 90 9.47 11.64 18.73
CA PRO A 90 8.50 10.65 19.22
C PRO A 90 7.20 11.27 19.71
N GLU A 91 7.27 12.32 20.52
CA GLU A 91 6.11 13.00 21.09
C GLU A 91 5.19 13.52 19.97
N PHE A 92 5.76 14.23 19.00
CA PHE A 92 5.01 14.75 17.86
C PHE A 92 4.40 13.62 17.01
N SER A 93 5.12 12.51 16.84
CA SER A 93 4.66 11.36 16.08
C SER A 93 3.47 10.65 16.75
N VAL A 94 3.50 10.50 18.07
CA VAL A 94 2.39 9.94 18.86
C VAL A 94 1.16 10.83 18.81
N GLN A 95 1.33 12.12 18.99
CA GLN A 95 0.22 13.07 18.94
C GLN A 95 -0.42 13.09 17.54
N ARG A 96 0.39 13.08 16.48
CA ARG A 96 -0.09 12.99 15.09
C ARG A 96 -0.87 11.70 14.85
N TYR A 97 -0.35 10.57 15.32
CA TYR A 97 -1.03 9.28 15.20
C TYR A 97 -2.43 9.32 15.82
N ARG A 98 -2.59 9.95 17.00
CA ARG A 98 -3.89 10.15 17.63
C ARG A 98 -4.81 11.01 16.78
N LEU A 99 -4.31 12.17 16.34
CA LEU A 99 -5.07 13.12 15.52
C LEU A 99 -5.52 12.49 14.19
N THR A 100 -4.66 11.72 13.52
CA THR A 100 -4.98 11.06 12.24
C THR A 100 -6.10 10.01 12.41
N ARG A 101 -6.20 9.39 13.57
CA ARG A 101 -7.30 8.46 13.86
C ARG A 101 -8.64 9.15 14.10
N GLU A 102 -8.62 10.36 14.60
CA GLU A 102 -9.82 11.15 14.94
C GLU A 102 -10.36 11.93 13.74
N VAL A 103 -9.50 12.26 12.77
CA VAL A 103 -9.86 13.12 11.63
C VAL A 103 -9.84 12.32 10.32
N PRO A 104 -11.01 11.98 9.72
CA PRO A 104 -11.09 11.16 8.52
C PRO A 104 -10.29 11.70 7.33
N GLY A 105 -10.27 13.01 7.14
CA GLY A 105 -9.50 13.65 6.05
C GLY A 105 -8.00 13.40 6.17
N LEU A 106 -7.43 13.43 7.38
CA LEU A 106 -6.03 13.12 7.64
C LEU A 106 -5.71 11.65 7.38
N ARG A 107 -6.64 10.75 7.69
CA ARG A 107 -6.48 9.32 7.39
C ARG A 107 -6.42 9.07 5.89
N THR A 108 -7.27 9.72 5.11
CA THR A 108 -7.25 9.63 3.65
C THR A 108 -5.92 10.14 3.07
N TYR A 109 -5.39 11.23 3.60
CA TYR A 109 -4.09 11.75 3.22
C TYR A 109 -2.98 10.73 3.55
N GLU A 110 -2.95 10.19 4.77
CA GLU A 110 -1.98 9.16 5.18
C GLU A 110 -1.97 7.97 4.23
N LEU A 111 -3.14 7.46 3.84
CA LEU A 111 -3.24 6.35 2.89
C LEU A 111 -2.65 6.69 1.51
N SER A 112 -2.82 7.92 1.05
CA SER A 112 -2.23 8.37 -0.22
C SER A 112 -0.70 8.40 -0.17
N VAL A 113 -0.13 8.80 0.96
CA VAL A 113 1.31 8.80 1.20
C VAL A 113 1.86 7.37 1.30
N VAL A 114 1.18 6.49 2.02
CA VAL A 114 1.53 5.06 2.12
C VAL A 114 1.61 4.42 0.73
N ARG A 115 0.65 4.71 -0.14
CA ARG A 115 0.65 4.24 -1.53
C ARG A 115 1.88 4.69 -2.32
N ARG A 116 2.36 5.90 -2.10
CA ARG A 116 3.56 6.42 -2.76
C ARG A 116 4.81 5.67 -2.33
N TYR A 117 4.97 5.35 -1.05
CA TYR A 117 6.07 4.50 -0.56
C TYR A 117 6.01 3.11 -1.19
N GLU A 118 4.85 2.50 -1.22
CA GLU A 118 4.64 1.19 -1.86
C GLU A 118 5.06 1.22 -3.33
N GLN A 119 4.64 2.24 -4.08
CA GLN A 119 5.01 2.42 -5.50
C GLN A 119 6.52 2.60 -5.70
N THR A 120 7.20 3.33 -4.81
CA THR A 120 8.66 3.53 -4.87
C THR A 120 9.39 2.21 -4.67
N LEU A 121 9.00 1.42 -3.65
CA LEU A 121 9.58 0.10 -3.39
C LEU A 121 9.29 -0.89 -4.53
N ALA A 122 8.06 -0.95 -5.01
CA ALA A 122 7.69 -1.80 -6.13
C ALA A 122 8.44 -1.43 -7.42
N GLY A 123 8.66 -0.13 -7.67
CA GLY A 123 9.45 0.35 -8.80
C GLY A 123 10.89 -0.18 -8.79
N HIS A 124 11.54 -0.15 -7.62
CA HIS A 124 12.88 -0.72 -7.47
C HIS A 124 12.90 -2.23 -7.72
N LEU A 125 11.94 -2.96 -7.15
CA LEU A 125 11.85 -4.41 -7.30
C LEU A 125 11.55 -4.84 -8.75
N ARG A 126 10.69 -4.11 -9.48
CA ARG A 126 10.44 -4.37 -10.91
C ARG A 126 11.71 -4.30 -11.73
N GLY A 127 12.57 -3.33 -11.47
CA GLY A 127 13.87 -3.24 -12.14
C GLY A 127 14.80 -4.44 -11.86
N ARG A 128 14.56 -5.19 -10.79
CA ARG A 128 15.35 -6.37 -10.40
C ARG A 128 14.75 -7.70 -10.86
N PHE A 129 13.43 -7.81 -10.91
CA PHE A 129 12.74 -9.05 -11.30
C PHE A 129 12.48 -9.16 -12.81
N GLY A 130 12.74 -8.09 -13.57
CA GLY A 130 12.50 -8.01 -15.01
C GLY A 130 11.06 -7.65 -15.36
N GLU A 131 10.89 -7.21 -16.62
CA GLU A 131 9.59 -6.86 -17.19
C GLU A 131 8.93 -8.14 -17.73
N GLY A 132 7.73 -8.44 -17.25
CA GLY A 132 6.88 -9.51 -17.75
C GLY A 132 6.58 -10.62 -16.75
N GLY A 133 5.49 -11.32 -17.01
CA GLY A 133 5.03 -12.46 -16.22
C GLY A 133 4.81 -12.13 -14.74
N ASP A 134 5.30 -13.00 -13.89
CA ASP A 134 5.14 -12.89 -12.43
C ASP A 134 6.05 -11.82 -11.79
N GLY A 135 7.02 -11.25 -12.50
CA GLY A 135 7.99 -10.29 -11.96
C GLY A 135 7.33 -9.03 -11.44
N GLU A 136 6.40 -8.44 -12.17
CA GLU A 136 5.64 -7.27 -11.75
C GLU A 136 4.75 -7.56 -10.54
N LEU A 137 4.00 -8.67 -10.58
CA LEU A 137 3.16 -9.08 -9.45
C LEU A 137 3.98 -9.33 -8.19
N ARG A 138 5.13 -10.02 -8.30
CA ARG A 138 6.05 -10.24 -7.18
C ARG A 138 6.54 -8.92 -6.58
N ALA A 139 6.94 -7.97 -7.41
CA ALA A 139 7.39 -6.65 -6.97
C ALA A 139 6.30 -5.93 -6.15
N GLU A 140 5.06 -5.94 -6.62
CA GLU A 140 3.94 -5.33 -5.92
C GLU A 140 3.62 -6.03 -4.62
N VAL A 141 3.55 -7.36 -4.60
CA VAL A 141 3.24 -8.13 -3.38
C VAL A 141 4.32 -7.98 -2.32
N ILE A 142 5.59 -8.00 -2.71
CA ILE A 142 6.71 -7.80 -1.77
C ILE A 142 6.68 -6.37 -1.22
N ALA A 143 6.52 -5.35 -2.07
CA ALA A 143 6.43 -3.96 -1.63
C ALA A 143 5.27 -3.75 -0.64
N ALA A 144 4.09 -4.29 -0.94
CA ALA A 144 2.94 -4.25 -0.04
C ALA A 144 3.23 -4.97 1.29
N SER A 145 3.92 -6.11 1.27
CA SER A 145 4.33 -6.84 2.47
C SER A 145 5.29 -6.02 3.34
N VAL A 146 6.29 -5.36 2.73
CA VAL A 146 7.23 -4.48 3.43
C VAL A 146 6.51 -3.31 4.09
N VAL A 147 5.62 -2.64 3.34
CA VAL A 147 4.82 -1.51 3.87
C VAL A 147 3.90 -1.96 5.00
N ALA A 148 3.25 -3.11 4.87
CA ALA A 148 2.39 -3.67 5.92
C ALA A 148 3.18 -3.99 7.19
N ALA A 149 4.34 -4.64 7.07
CA ALA A 149 5.23 -4.96 8.17
C ALA A 149 5.76 -3.71 8.88
N HIS A 150 6.31 -2.75 8.12
CA HIS A 150 6.77 -1.46 8.64
C HIS A 150 5.65 -0.74 9.41
N ASN A 151 4.47 -0.61 8.80
CA ASN A 151 3.34 0.07 9.42
C ASN A 151 2.81 -0.67 10.66
N ASN A 152 2.94 -1.99 10.73
CA ASN A 152 2.61 -2.76 11.92
C ASN A 152 3.55 -2.41 13.07
N GLY A 153 4.87 -2.49 12.87
CA GLY A 153 5.88 -2.14 13.87
C GLY A 153 5.77 -0.68 14.32
N LEU A 154 5.65 0.26 13.38
CA LEU A 154 5.47 1.67 13.67
C LEU A 154 4.21 1.93 14.52
N ARG A 155 3.08 1.31 14.20
CA ARG A 155 1.85 1.45 15.00
C ARG A 155 1.97 0.86 16.40
N LEU A 156 2.69 -0.25 16.58
CA LEU A 156 2.95 -0.80 17.90
C LEU A 156 3.72 0.21 18.76
N TRP A 157 4.78 0.78 18.24
CA TRP A 157 5.56 1.81 18.94
C TRP A 157 4.75 3.08 19.22
N LEU A 158 3.94 3.57 18.26
CA LEU A 158 3.09 4.75 18.47
C LEU A 158 1.99 4.51 19.51
N ARG A 159 1.46 3.28 19.61
CA ARG A 159 0.46 2.89 20.64
C ARG A 159 1.05 2.78 22.03
N SER A 160 2.34 2.41 22.16
CA SER A 160 3.02 2.44 23.46
C SER A 160 3.29 3.87 23.95
N GLY A 161 2.92 4.90 23.20
CA GLY A 161 3.24 6.28 23.53
C GLY A 161 4.61 6.71 23.06
N GLY A 162 5.24 5.98 22.14
CA GLY A 162 6.59 6.22 21.67
C GLY A 162 7.67 5.73 22.65
N GLU A 163 7.28 4.84 23.55
CA GLU A 163 8.20 4.24 24.53
C GLU A 163 9.00 3.10 23.89
N GLY A 164 10.23 2.94 24.36
CA GLY A 164 11.14 1.92 23.86
C GLY A 164 11.78 2.26 22.52
N ASP A 165 12.50 1.29 21.97
CA ASP A 165 13.20 1.42 20.70
C ASP A 165 12.25 1.12 19.54
N PRO A 166 11.95 2.10 18.66
CA PRO A 166 11.08 1.90 17.51
C PRO A 166 11.67 0.91 16.50
N GLU A 167 13.00 0.75 16.44
CA GLU A 167 13.65 -0.16 15.50
C GLU A 167 13.32 -1.63 15.84
N VAL A 168 13.27 -1.99 17.12
CA VAL A 168 12.99 -3.37 17.54
C VAL A 168 11.66 -3.90 16.99
N ALA A 169 10.59 -3.11 17.09
CA ALA A 169 9.28 -3.52 16.62
C ALA A 169 9.19 -3.62 15.09
N VAL A 170 9.83 -2.66 14.39
CA VAL A 170 9.85 -2.64 12.92
C VAL A 170 10.78 -3.72 12.38
N ASP A 171 11.94 -3.93 12.97
CA ASP A 171 12.90 -4.96 12.56
C ASP A 171 12.33 -6.36 12.72
N HIS A 172 11.60 -6.61 13.82
CA HIS A 172 10.91 -7.88 14.01
C HIS A 172 9.90 -8.14 12.88
N ALA A 173 9.10 -7.16 12.52
CA ALA A 173 8.12 -7.29 11.44
C ALA A 173 8.77 -7.42 10.05
N LEU A 174 9.84 -6.68 9.77
CA LEU A 174 10.59 -6.78 8.51
C LEU A 174 11.38 -8.09 8.39
N ALA A 175 11.82 -8.68 9.51
CA ALA A 175 12.46 -10.00 9.51
C ALA A 175 11.52 -11.09 8.95
N LEU A 176 10.22 -11.02 9.29
CA LEU A 176 9.23 -11.92 8.71
C LEU A 176 9.13 -11.79 7.18
N VAL A 177 9.16 -10.57 6.67
CA VAL A 177 9.14 -10.34 5.21
C VAL A 177 10.38 -10.94 4.55
N ARG A 178 11.57 -10.74 5.15
CA ARG A 178 12.82 -11.33 4.67
C ARG A 178 12.81 -12.85 4.71
N GLU A 179 12.21 -13.45 5.75
CA GLU A 179 12.09 -14.90 5.88
C GLU A 179 11.21 -15.49 4.76
N VAL A 180 10.07 -14.87 4.49
CA VAL A 180 9.10 -15.34 3.51
C VAL A 180 9.59 -15.15 2.07
N TRP A 181 10.10 -13.95 1.76
CA TRP A 181 10.40 -13.55 0.38
C TRP A 181 11.88 -13.68 0.01
N GLY A 182 12.80 -13.62 0.96
CA GLY A 182 14.24 -13.68 0.69
C GLY A 182 14.64 -15.03 0.08
N ARG A 183 14.10 -16.14 0.57
CA ARG A 183 14.33 -17.48 0.01
C ARG A 183 13.78 -17.66 -1.38
N SER A 184 12.55 -17.20 -1.61
CA SER A 184 11.89 -17.32 -2.92
C SER A 184 12.62 -16.57 -4.03
N VAL A 185 13.29 -15.47 -3.71
CA VAL A 185 14.07 -14.68 -4.67
C VAL A 185 15.43 -15.34 -4.95
N ALA A 186 16.07 -15.91 -3.91
CA ALA A 186 17.33 -16.64 -4.07
C ALA A 186 17.16 -17.90 -4.92
N GLU A 187 16.08 -18.63 -4.73
CA GLU A 187 15.75 -19.84 -5.51
C GLU A 187 15.43 -19.50 -6.98
N ALA A 188 14.74 -18.41 -7.24
CA ALA A 188 14.40 -17.98 -8.60
C ALA A 188 15.62 -17.47 -9.40
N GLY A 189 16.69 -17.03 -8.72
CA GLY A 189 17.95 -16.58 -9.32
C GLY A 189 19.01 -17.69 -9.46
N ALA A 190 18.77 -18.88 -8.92
CA ALA A 190 19.70 -19.99 -9.08
C ALA A 190 19.63 -20.54 -10.51
N PRO A 191 20.75 -20.67 -11.23
CA PRO A 191 20.75 -21.31 -12.55
C PRO A 191 20.24 -22.75 -12.37
N SER A 192 19.25 -23.13 -13.18
CA SER A 192 18.82 -24.52 -13.25
C SER A 192 20.04 -25.42 -13.47
N PRO A 193 20.21 -26.51 -12.73
CA PRO A 193 21.30 -27.43 -13.00
C PRO A 193 21.11 -27.96 -14.42
N GLU A 194 21.94 -27.49 -15.33
CA GLU A 194 22.02 -28.05 -16.68
C GLU A 194 22.28 -29.55 -16.54
N GLY A 195 21.36 -30.34 -17.11
CA GLY A 195 21.46 -31.78 -17.14
C GLY A 195 22.78 -32.17 -17.80
N GLY A 196 23.68 -32.75 -17.01
CA GLY A 196 24.90 -33.35 -17.49
C GLY A 196 24.56 -34.44 -18.51
N GLU A 197 24.97 -34.19 -19.75
CA GLU A 197 25.05 -35.20 -20.76
C GLU A 197 26.08 -36.25 -20.36
N GLY A 198 25.69 -37.50 -20.50
CA GLY A 198 26.67 -38.57 -20.41
C GLY A 198 26.03 -39.94 -20.29
N GLY A 199 25.91 -40.65 -21.40
CA GLY A 199 25.61 -42.10 -21.34
C GLY A 199 24.96 -42.66 -22.61
N GLU A 200 25.79 -43.09 -23.54
CA GLU A 200 25.45 -43.85 -24.72
C GLU A 200 24.69 -45.13 -24.46
N GLY A 201 23.80 -45.51 -25.39
CA GLY A 201 23.60 -46.87 -25.82
C GLY A 201 22.29 -47.53 -25.39
N ALA A 202 21.35 -47.62 -26.29
CA ALA A 202 20.78 -48.87 -26.80
C ALA A 202 19.54 -48.63 -27.65
N SER A 203 19.66 -49.08 -28.85
CA SER A 203 18.65 -49.22 -29.91
C SER A 203 17.43 -50.02 -29.42
N GLY A 204 16.22 -49.50 -29.68
CA GLY A 204 14.98 -50.22 -29.47
C GLY A 204 13.84 -49.59 -30.26
N VAL A 205 13.73 -50.02 -31.52
CA VAL A 205 12.60 -49.72 -32.41
C VAL A 205 11.33 -50.36 -31.86
N LEU A 206 10.23 -49.61 -31.75
CA LEU A 206 8.85 -50.13 -31.97
C LEU A 206 7.81 -49.00 -32.08
N ALA A 207 7.29 -48.91 -33.27
CA ALA A 207 5.89 -48.73 -33.70
C ALA A 207 5.08 -47.52 -33.25
N ALA A 208 4.73 -46.72 -34.22
CA ALA A 208 3.68 -45.72 -34.26
C ALA A 208 2.28 -46.32 -34.03
N GLY A 209 1.46 -45.62 -33.23
CA GLY A 209 0.03 -45.77 -33.19
C GLY A 209 -0.64 -44.39 -33.18
N PRO A 210 -1.83 -44.23 -33.82
CA PRO A 210 -2.27 -42.96 -34.38
C PRO A 210 -2.98 -42.04 -33.37
N ALA A 211 -2.92 -40.76 -33.69
CA ALA A 211 -3.58 -39.65 -33.07
C ALA A 211 -5.10 -39.82 -32.92
N ALA A 212 -5.59 -39.53 -31.70
CA ALA A 212 -7.00 -39.34 -31.47
C ALA A 212 -7.34 -37.82 -31.47
N SER A 213 -8.23 -37.46 -32.40
CA SER A 213 -8.79 -36.09 -32.55
C SER A 213 -9.78 -35.79 -31.41
N PRO A 214 -9.95 -34.50 -31.04
CA PRO A 214 -10.95 -34.11 -30.05
C PRO A 214 -12.37 -34.07 -30.65
N PRO A 215 -13.43 -34.27 -29.84
CA PRO A 215 -14.79 -34.28 -30.34
C PRO A 215 -15.33 -32.89 -30.61
N ALA A 216 -16.09 -32.78 -31.68
CA ALA A 216 -16.77 -31.59 -32.18
C ALA A 216 -17.93 -31.15 -31.28
N ALA A 217 -18.14 -29.86 -31.22
CA ALA A 217 -19.31 -29.21 -30.61
C ALA A 217 -20.60 -29.43 -31.47
N PRO A 218 -21.77 -29.58 -30.86
CA PRO A 218 -23.00 -29.58 -31.61
C PRO A 218 -23.51 -28.15 -31.90
N SER A 219 -23.70 -27.88 -33.17
CA SER A 219 -24.45 -26.73 -33.71
C SER A 219 -25.93 -27.10 -33.77
N SER A 220 -26.79 -26.26 -33.19
CA SER A 220 -28.18 -26.16 -33.66
C SER A 220 -28.72 -24.76 -33.33
N ALA A 221 -28.95 -24.03 -34.39
CA ALA A 221 -29.70 -22.79 -34.41
C ALA A 221 -31.19 -23.08 -34.41
N GLY A 222 -31.97 -22.29 -33.66
CA GLY A 222 -33.40 -22.16 -33.75
C GLY A 222 -33.80 -20.72 -33.42
N PRO A 223 -34.81 -20.14 -34.14
CA PRO A 223 -34.96 -18.70 -34.22
C PRO A 223 -35.81 -18.11 -33.07
N LEU A 224 -35.50 -16.86 -32.75
CA LEU A 224 -36.18 -15.96 -31.82
C LEU A 224 -37.65 -15.67 -32.22
N PRO A 225 -38.51 -15.40 -31.26
CA PRO A 225 -39.55 -14.43 -31.46
C PRO A 225 -39.23 -13.10 -30.78
N ALA A 226 -39.43 -12.05 -31.53
CA ALA A 226 -39.42 -10.68 -31.04
C ALA A 226 -40.61 -10.47 -30.07
N SER A 227 -40.32 -9.83 -28.94
CA SER A 227 -41.39 -9.19 -28.17
C SER A 227 -40.86 -7.90 -27.56
N THR A 228 -41.57 -6.89 -27.85
CA THR A 228 -41.59 -5.48 -27.57
C THR A 228 -41.16 -5.05 -26.15
N ALA A 229 -40.52 -3.91 -26.16
CA ALA A 229 -40.12 -3.02 -25.10
C ALA A 229 -41.09 -2.89 -23.90
N SER A 230 -40.48 -2.89 -22.71
CA SER A 230 -40.89 -1.99 -21.63
C SER A 230 -39.68 -1.62 -20.79
N SER A 231 -39.35 -0.36 -20.80
CA SER A 231 -38.35 0.29 -19.99
C SER A 231 -38.80 0.31 -18.52
N GLY A 232 -38.32 -0.65 -17.76
CA GLY A 232 -38.43 -0.66 -16.32
C GLY A 232 -37.02 -0.88 -15.76
N SER A 233 -36.38 0.21 -15.33
CA SER A 233 -35.09 0.15 -14.63
C SER A 233 -35.30 -0.54 -13.29
N ALA A 234 -34.98 -1.82 -13.22
CA ALA A 234 -34.93 -2.53 -11.95
C ALA A 234 -33.82 -1.91 -11.07
N PRO A 235 -34.06 -1.68 -9.77
CA PRO A 235 -33.02 -1.22 -8.85
C PRO A 235 -31.92 -2.27 -8.79
N ALA A 236 -30.67 -1.80 -8.90
CA ALA A 236 -29.49 -2.66 -8.76
C ALA A 236 -29.50 -3.32 -7.37
N PRO A 237 -29.17 -4.61 -7.27
CA PRO A 237 -29.08 -5.25 -5.97
C PRO A 237 -28.03 -4.55 -5.09
N PRO A 238 -28.29 -4.46 -3.77
CA PRO A 238 -27.39 -3.80 -2.83
C PRO A 238 -26.03 -4.52 -2.80
N ALA A 239 -24.98 -3.76 -2.49
CA ALA A 239 -23.66 -4.32 -2.27
C ALA A 239 -23.73 -5.35 -1.14
N SER A 240 -23.13 -6.52 -1.33
CA SER A 240 -23.09 -7.55 -0.30
C SER A 240 -21.98 -7.26 0.70
N LEU A 241 -22.35 -7.16 1.97
CA LEU A 241 -21.43 -7.03 3.11
C LEU A 241 -21.12 -8.44 3.65
N PHE A 242 -19.85 -8.77 3.78
CA PHE A 242 -19.40 -9.99 4.44
C PHE A 242 -18.69 -9.61 5.75
N PRO A 243 -19.24 -9.96 6.93
CA PRO A 243 -18.54 -9.76 8.18
C PRO A 243 -17.40 -10.80 8.31
N VAL A 244 -16.20 -10.34 8.56
CA VAL A 244 -15.07 -11.18 8.98
C VAL A 244 -14.91 -10.98 10.48
N SER A 245 -15.26 -12.00 11.26
CA SER A 245 -15.15 -11.98 12.73
C SER A 245 -13.69 -12.04 13.17
N GLY A 246 -13.26 -11.02 13.88
CA GLY A 246 -11.98 -10.90 14.57
C GLY A 246 -11.95 -9.53 15.25
N ASP A 247 -11.27 -9.38 16.38
CA ASP A 247 -11.25 -8.17 17.24
C ASP A 247 -10.80 -6.84 16.58
N GLY A 248 -11.15 -6.65 15.35
CA GLY A 248 -11.08 -5.41 14.57
C GLY A 248 -12.07 -5.55 13.44
N GLU A 249 -13.19 -4.82 13.49
CA GLU A 249 -14.19 -4.81 12.41
C GLU A 249 -13.52 -4.43 11.09
N VAL A 250 -13.33 -5.41 10.21
CA VAL A 250 -12.92 -5.18 8.82
C VAL A 250 -14.15 -5.27 7.96
N ILE A 251 -14.59 -4.13 7.40
CA ILE A 251 -15.68 -4.08 6.43
C ILE A 251 -15.06 -4.22 5.03
N VAL A 252 -15.37 -5.29 4.33
CA VAL A 252 -15.00 -5.49 2.93
C VAL A 252 -16.19 -5.15 2.06
N MET A 253 -16.03 -4.17 1.18
CA MET A 253 -17.06 -3.78 0.23
C MET A 253 -16.61 -4.06 -1.20
N VAL A 254 -17.49 -4.71 -1.99
CA VAL A 254 -17.26 -4.94 -3.41
C VAL A 254 -18.12 -3.95 -4.20
N ALA A 255 -17.48 -2.99 -4.86
CA ALA A 255 -18.15 -2.04 -5.75
C ALA A 255 -17.90 -2.42 -7.22
N ARG A 256 -18.90 -2.17 -8.10
CA ARG A 256 -18.74 -2.36 -9.55
C ARG A 256 -17.74 -1.34 -10.11
N LYS A 257 -16.91 -1.77 -11.06
CA LYS A 257 -16.02 -0.89 -11.81
C LYS A 257 -16.83 0.28 -12.41
N GLY A 258 -16.44 1.52 -12.07
CA GLY A 258 -17.12 2.74 -12.50
C GLY A 258 -18.10 3.33 -11.47
N THR A 259 -18.28 2.70 -10.31
CA THR A 259 -19.04 3.32 -9.21
C THR A 259 -18.28 4.55 -8.71
N PRO A 260 -18.90 5.75 -8.69
CA PRO A 260 -18.26 6.96 -8.18
C PRO A 260 -17.85 6.78 -6.71
N MET A 261 -16.65 7.19 -6.35
CA MET A 261 -16.06 7.00 -5.01
C MET A 261 -16.98 7.56 -3.90
N TRP A 262 -17.63 8.69 -4.12
CA TRP A 262 -18.56 9.28 -3.14
C TRP A 262 -19.73 8.36 -2.78
N ARG A 263 -20.23 7.55 -3.73
CA ARG A 263 -21.26 6.54 -3.45
C ARG A 263 -20.72 5.39 -2.62
N VAL A 264 -19.50 4.97 -2.86
CA VAL A 264 -18.82 3.93 -2.06
C VAL A 264 -18.67 4.40 -0.62
N VAL A 265 -18.23 5.65 -0.44
CA VAL A 265 -18.08 6.27 0.90
C VAL A 265 -19.41 6.38 1.62
N GLN A 266 -20.47 6.87 0.96
CA GLN A 266 -21.82 6.95 1.56
C GLN A 266 -22.35 5.57 2.01
N GLN A 267 -22.09 4.52 1.24
CA GLN A 267 -22.52 3.17 1.60
C GLN A 267 -21.73 2.61 2.80
N ILE A 268 -20.42 2.96 2.92
CA ILE A 268 -19.60 2.62 4.08
C ILE A 268 -20.13 3.35 5.32
N GLU A 269 -20.38 4.65 5.21
CA GLU A 269 -20.89 5.46 6.32
C GLU A 269 -22.26 4.96 6.81
N ALA A 270 -23.16 4.59 5.89
CA ALA A 270 -24.46 4.01 6.23
C ALA A 270 -24.30 2.65 6.94
N ALA A 271 -23.36 1.80 6.50
CA ALA A 271 -23.15 0.49 7.10
C ALA A 271 -22.45 0.56 8.48
N VAL A 272 -21.64 1.60 8.73
CA VAL A 272 -20.95 1.81 10.01
C VAL A 272 -21.81 2.56 11.02
N GLY A 273 -22.78 3.36 10.54
CA GLY A 273 -23.66 4.17 11.39
C GLY A 273 -24.89 3.44 11.94
N GLU A 274 -25.14 2.18 11.53
CA GLU A 274 -26.27 1.35 12.03
C GLU A 274 -25.91 0.40 13.19
N ASN A 275 -24.70 0.53 13.79
CA ASN A 275 -24.29 -0.27 14.95
C ASN A 275 -24.19 0.61 16.22
#